data_60c99ad623f796928f876a3df875ce2c
#
_entry.id   60c99ad623f796928f876a3df875ce2c
#
_cell.length_a   1.000
_cell.length_b   1.000
_cell.length_c   1.000
_cell.angle_alpha   90.00
_cell.angle_beta   90.00
_cell.angle_gamma   90.00
#
_symmetry.space_group_name_H-M   'P 1'
#
loop_
_entity.id
_entity.type
_entity.pdbx_description
1 polymer ?
#
loop_
_entity_poly.entity_id
_entity_poly.type
_entity_poly.pdbx_seq_one_letter_code
_entity_poly.pdbx_strand_id
1 'polypeptide(L)'
;GAISALGGLGSLPGKLGIIGGGVMGEALLSCLLSKRMYAPDSILVSDLSHERRQLLAEQYDIQTTHSNREVIEHSDVIVLSIKPQVFDSVARDFAGIVVGAPHLVISILAGVSLSRLEQAVPGWPVIRAMPNTPATVGCGMTAIAVGNRAITENVEVAQQLFSAVGDVVQVAEPLLDGVTGLSGSGPAYVAIVIESLADG
;
A
#
# COMPACT_ATOMS: atom_id res chain seq x y z
N GLY A 1 5.87 -9.52 21.27
CA GLY A 1 6.89 -9.90 21.93
C GLY A 1 8.13 -10.46 21.26
N ALA A 2 8.68 -11.46 21.92
CA ALA A 2 9.97 -12.02 21.57
C ALA A 2 10.03 -12.66 20.17
N ILE A 3 8.89 -12.93 19.57
CA ILE A 3 8.83 -13.61 18.28
C ILE A 3 9.24 -12.70 17.13
N SER A 4 9.02 -11.41 17.24
CA SER A 4 9.37 -10.48 16.18
C SER A 4 10.88 -10.32 16.02
N ALA A 5 11.62 -10.54 17.09
CA ALA A 5 13.08 -10.45 17.07
C ALA A 5 13.74 -11.63 16.36
N LEU A 6 13.06 -12.77 16.33
CA LEU A 6 13.56 -13.98 15.67
C LEU A 6 13.01 -14.14 14.27
N GLY A 7 11.91 -13.50 14.00
CA GLY A 7 11.35 -13.45 12.67
C GLY A 7 12.21 -12.68 11.70
N GLY A 8 13.34 -12.31 12.15
CA GLY A 8 14.36 -11.57 11.43
C GLY A 8 13.88 -11.01 10.17
N LEU A 9 13.85 -10.31 9.58
CA LEU A 9 13.76 -9.91 8.21
C LEU A 9 12.41 -10.18 7.59
N GLY A 10 11.36 -9.66 8.20
CA GLY A 10 10.39 -9.22 7.30
C GLY A 10 9.08 -9.94 7.20
N SER A 11 8.80 -10.92 8.01
CA SER A 11 7.45 -11.48 8.02
C SER A 11 6.46 -10.49 8.65
N LEU A 12 5.54 -9.97 7.85
CA LEU A 12 4.46 -9.10 8.33
C LEU A 12 3.30 -9.95 8.84
N PRO A 13 2.65 -9.54 9.95
CA PRO A 13 1.54 -10.30 10.50
C PRO A 13 0.26 -10.12 9.69
N GLY A 14 -0.60 -11.13 9.74
CA GLY A 14 -1.94 -11.07 9.18
C GLY A 14 -2.01 -11.28 7.69
N LYS A 15 -3.11 -10.84 7.11
CA LYS A 15 -3.42 -11.03 5.69
C LYS A 15 -3.37 -9.71 4.95
N LEU A 16 -2.81 -9.76 3.75
CA LEU A 16 -2.70 -8.61 2.86
C LEU A 16 -3.76 -8.69 1.77
N GLY A 17 -4.51 -7.62 1.60
CA GLY A 17 -5.39 -7.44 0.46
C GLY A 17 -4.85 -6.37 -0.47
N ILE A 18 -4.93 -6.61 -1.76
CA ILE A 18 -4.58 -5.60 -2.77
C ILE A 18 -5.80 -5.40 -3.65
N ILE A 19 -6.32 -4.18 -3.68
CA ILE A 19 -7.42 -3.82 -4.58
C ILE A 19 -6.82 -3.17 -5.82
N GLY A 20 -6.86 -3.88 -6.93
CA GLY A 20 -6.27 -3.48 -8.19
C GLY A 20 -4.95 -4.23 -8.48
N GLY A 21 -4.99 -5.13 -9.44
CA GLY A 21 -3.86 -5.98 -9.83
C GLY A 21 -3.09 -5.46 -11.04
N GLY A 22 -3.02 -4.12 -11.22
CA GLY A 22 -2.27 -3.51 -12.30
C GLY A 22 -0.76 -3.54 -12.09
N VAL A 23 -0.04 -2.75 -12.88
CA VAL A 23 1.44 -2.78 -12.91
C VAL A 23 2.04 -2.49 -11.54
N MET A 24 1.55 -1.45 -10.85
CA MET A 24 2.10 -1.07 -9.53
C MET A 24 1.74 -2.10 -8.45
N GLY A 25 0.50 -2.58 -8.46
CA GLY A 25 0.07 -3.62 -7.52
C GLY A 25 0.87 -4.90 -7.70
N GLU A 26 1.11 -5.30 -8.93
CA GLU A 26 1.93 -6.49 -9.22
C GLU A 26 3.38 -6.28 -8.81
N ALA A 27 3.96 -5.11 -9.06
CA ALA A 27 5.34 -4.83 -8.66
C ALA A 27 5.52 -4.97 -7.15
N LEU A 28 4.59 -4.42 -6.38
CA LEU A 28 4.60 -4.54 -4.93
C LEU A 28 4.44 -5.99 -4.50
N LEU A 29 3.46 -6.69 -5.07
CA LEU A 29 3.20 -8.10 -4.80
C LEU A 29 4.45 -8.96 -5.03
N SER A 30 5.09 -8.79 -6.17
CA SER A 30 6.29 -9.53 -6.55
C SER A 30 7.41 -9.34 -5.53
N CYS A 31 7.65 -8.09 -5.10
CA CYS A 31 8.68 -7.78 -4.12
C CYS A 31 8.37 -8.35 -2.75
N LEU A 32 7.12 -8.25 -2.31
CA LEU A 32 6.69 -8.77 -1.01
C LEU A 32 6.86 -10.29 -0.93
N LEU A 33 6.50 -10.99 -1.99
CA LEU A 33 6.66 -12.45 -2.07
C LEU A 33 8.13 -12.85 -2.17
N SER A 34 8.89 -12.16 -3.01
CA SER A 34 10.32 -12.42 -3.18
C SER A 34 11.10 -12.28 -1.88
N LYS A 35 10.74 -11.30 -1.06
CA LYS A 35 11.39 -11.04 0.23
C LYS A 35 10.72 -11.77 1.38
N ARG A 36 9.74 -12.61 1.09
CA ARG A 36 9.03 -13.45 2.07
C ARG A 36 8.39 -12.64 3.20
N MET A 37 7.92 -11.44 2.88
CA MET A 37 7.19 -10.61 3.84
C MET A 37 5.77 -11.10 4.07
N TYR A 38 5.19 -11.76 3.07
CA TYR A 38 3.92 -12.47 3.15
C TYR A 38 4.05 -13.81 2.45
N ALA A 39 3.38 -14.82 2.98
CA ALA A 39 3.22 -16.08 2.26
C ALA A 39 2.16 -15.91 1.16
N PRO A 40 2.24 -16.66 0.05
CA PRO A 40 1.26 -16.52 -1.04
C PRO A 40 -0.18 -16.73 -0.58
N ASP A 41 -0.42 -17.66 0.35
CA ASP A 41 -1.77 -17.95 0.88
C ASP A 41 -2.29 -16.88 1.83
N SER A 42 -1.47 -15.90 2.20
CA SER A 42 -1.87 -14.76 3.02
C SER A 42 -2.23 -13.52 2.20
N ILE A 43 -2.24 -13.64 0.87
CA ILE A 43 -2.49 -12.50 -0.02
C ILE A 43 -3.74 -12.78 -0.87
N LEU A 44 -4.62 -11.78 -0.94
CA LEU A 44 -5.79 -11.78 -1.82
C LEU A 44 -5.78 -10.52 -2.66
N VAL A 45 -5.83 -10.66 -3.98
CA VAL A 45 -5.84 -9.53 -4.91
C VAL A 45 -7.17 -9.50 -5.64
N SER A 46 -7.81 -8.33 -5.70
CA SER A 46 -8.99 -8.12 -6.52
C SER A 46 -8.64 -7.36 -7.80
N ASP A 47 -9.29 -7.76 -8.87
CA ASP A 47 -9.24 -7.05 -10.15
C ASP A 47 -10.48 -7.41 -10.96
N LEU A 48 -11.01 -6.46 -11.71
CA LEU A 48 -12.18 -6.69 -12.55
C LEU A 48 -11.87 -7.55 -13.77
N SER A 49 -10.62 -7.55 -14.24
CA SER A 49 -10.20 -8.31 -15.41
C SER A 49 -9.96 -9.77 -15.05
N HIS A 50 -10.72 -10.67 -15.65
CA HIS A 50 -10.53 -12.11 -15.50
C HIS A 50 -9.12 -12.54 -15.95
N GLU A 51 -8.66 -12.01 -17.08
CA GLU A 51 -7.33 -12.33 -17.60
C GLU A 51 -6.23 -11.92 -16.63
N ARG A 52 -6.38 -10.75 -16.03
CA ARG A 52 -5.41 -10.25 -15.07
C ARG A 52 -5.39 -11.10 -13.81
N ARG A 53 -6.57 -11.48 -13.30
CA ARG A 53 -6.68 -12.37 -12.13
C ARG A 53 -6.00 -13.71 -12.40
N GLN A 54 -6.27 -14.29 -13.58
CA GLN A 54 -5.69 -15.57 -13.94
C GLN A 54 -4.17 -15.50 -14.02
N LEU A 55 -3.64 -14.45 -14.64
CA LEU A 55 -2.20 -14.25 -14.76
C LEU A 55 -1.53 -14.16 -13.39
N LEU A 56 -2.10 -13.36 -12.49
CA LEU A 56 -1.53 -13.17 -11.15
C LEU A 56 -1.60 -14.46 -10.33
N ALA A 57 -2.71 -15.18 -10.41
CA ALA A 57 -2.88 -16.45 -9.70
C ALA A 57 -1.86 -17.49 -10.17
N GLU A 58 -1.65 -17.60 -11.46
CA GLU A 58 -0.72 -18.58 -12.04
C GLU A 58 0.74 -18.20 -11.75
N GLN A 59 1.07 -16.93 -11.89
CA GLN A 59 2.46 -16.48 -11.78
C GLN A 59 2.94 -16.46 -10.33
N TYR A 60 2.08 -16.09 -9.39
CA TYR A 60 2.46 -15.85 -7.99
C TYR A 60 1.87 -16.85 -6.99
N ASP A 61 1.05 -17.76 -7.46
CA ASP A 61 0.39 -18.78 -6.63
C ASP A 61 -0.44 -18.16 -5.51
N ILE A 62 -1.09 -17.03 -5.79
CA ILE A 62 -1.95 -16.32 -4.85
C ILE A 62 -3.43 -16.52 -5.19
N GLN A 63 -4.29 -16.18 -4.26
CA GLN A 63 -5.73 -16.12 -4.50
C GLN A 63 -6.10 -14.77 -5.11
N THR A 64 -7.06 -14.80 -6.02
CA THR A 64 -7.61 -13.59 -6.64
C THR A 64 -9.13 -13.63 -6.61
N THR A 65 -9.75 -12.46 -6.70
CA THR A 65 -11.21 -12.32 -6.71
C THR A 65 -11.61 -11.12 -7.57
N HIS A 66 -12.85 -11.10 -8.03
CA HIS A 66 -13.43 -9.92 -8.66
C HIS A 66 -14.12 -9.00 -7.64
N SER A 67 -14.22 -9.43 -6.38
CA SER A 67 -14.96 -8.72 -5.33
C SER A 67 -14.03 -7.94 -4.41
N ASN A 68 -14.10 -6.62 -4.46
CA ASN A 68 -13.36 -5.76 -3.51
C ASN A 68 -13.84 -5.99 -2.08
N ARG A 69 -15.13 -6.24 -1.88
CA ARG A 69 -15.68 -6.50 -0.54
C ARG A 69 -15.06 -7.73 0.10
N GLU A 70 -14.81 -8.77 -0.69
CA GLU A 70 -14.14 -9.98 -0.21
C GLU A 70 -12.72 -9.66 0.29
N VAL A 71 -11.98 -8.83 -0.45
CA VAL A 71 -10.66 -8.37 -0.02
C VAL A 71 -10.76 -7.59 1.29
N ILE A 72 -11.71 -6.67 1.38
CA ILE A 72 -11.88 -5.81 2.56
C ILE A 72 -12.22 -6.65 3.80
N GLU A 73 -13.11 -7.63 3.65
CA GLU A 73 -13.55 -8.46 4.76
C GLU A 73 -12.47 -9.42 5.28
N HIS A 74 -11.57 -9.87 4.42
CA HIS A 74 -10.61 -10.92 4.75
C HIS A 74 -9.17 -10.44 4.94
N SER A 75 -8.92 -9.13 4.88
CA SER A 75 -7.56 -8.61 4.96
C SER A 75 -7.36 -7.71 6.18
N ASP A 76 -6.18 -7.76 6.76
CA ASP A 76 -5.80 -6.89 7.89
C ASP A 76 -5.15 -5.60 7.39
N VAL A 77 -4.42 -5.69 6.29
CA VAL A 77 -3.84 -4.55 5.59
C VAL A 77 -4.37 -4.54 4.17
N ILE A 78 -4.89 -3.41 3.74
CA ILE A 78 -5.47 -3.25 2.40
C ILE A 78 -4.68 -2.19 1.65
N VAL A 79 -4.14 -2.55 0.49
CA VAL A 79 -3.46 -1.62 -0.40
C VAL A 79 -4.41 -1.26 -1.55
N LEU A 80 -4.69 0.02 -1.71
CA LEU A 80 -5.46 0.55 -2.84
C LEU A 80 -4.49 0.87 -3.98
N SER A 81 -4.58 0.11 -5.06
CA SER A 81 -3.67 0.20 -6.20
C SER A 81 -4.45 0.34 -7.52
N ILE A 82 -5.60 0.97 -7.45
CA ILE A 82 -6.48 1.24 -8.58
C ILE A 82 -6.13 2.57 -9.25
N LYS A 83 -6.74 2.85 -10.39
CA LYS A 83 -6.65 4.18 -11.00
C LYS A 83 -7.45 5.18 -10.18
N PRO A 84 -6.95 6.42 -9.99
CA PRO A 84 -7.68 7.43 -9.19
C PRO A 84 -9.13 7.67 -9.64
N GLN A 85 -9.41 7.52 -10.94
CA GLN A 85 -10.75 7.74 -11.49
C GLN A 85 -11.80 6.76 -10.96
N VAL A 86 -11.38 5.58 -10.51
CA VAL A 86 -12.31 4.57 -9.99
C VAL A 86 -12.41 4.56 -8.47
N PHE A 87 -11.75 5.52 -7.80
CA PHE A 87 -11.73 5.56 -6.34
C PHE A 87 -13.14 5.64 -5.74
N ASP A 88 -14.01 6.49 -6.28
CA ASP A 88 -15.37 6.64 -5.71
C ASP A 88 -16.16 5.35 -5.77
N SER A 89 -15.99 4.58 -6.82
CA SER A 89 -16.61 3.26 -6.95
C SER A 89 -16.09 2.29 -5.89
N VAL A 90 -14.79 2.27 -5.69
CA VAL A 90 -14.16 1.40 -4.70
C VAL A 90 -14.52 1.84 -3.28
N ALA A 91 -14.61 3.15 -3.04
CA ALA A 91 -15.01 3.70 -1.74
C ALA A 91 -16.39 3.15 -1.31
N ARG A 92 -17.30 2.97 -2.24
CA ARG A 92 -18.62 2.39 -1.94
C ARG A 92 -18.53 0.94 -1.46
N ASP A 93 -17.50 0.22 -1.85
CA ASP A 93 -17.31 -1.17 -1.42
C ASP A 93 -16.94 -1.29 0.06
N PHE A 94 -16.48 -0.22 0.67
CA PHE A 94 -16.21 -0.17 2.11
C PHE A 94 -17.49 0.08 2.93
N ALA A 95 -18.56 0.54 2.31
CA ALA A 95 -19.77 0.90 3.02
C ALA A 95 -20.43 -0.31 3.65
N GLY A 96 -20.83 -0.18 4.91
CA GLY A 96 -21.57 -1.22 5.63
C GLY A 96 -20.75 -2.43 6.07
N ILE A 97 -19.46 -2.44 5.81
CA ILE A 97 -18.62 -3.55 6.27
C ILE A 97 -18.29 -3.32 7.75
N VAL A 98 -18.66 -4.32 8.57
CA VAL A 98 -18.34 -4.33 9.99
C VAL A 98 -17.26 -5.37 10.23
N VAL A 99 -16.14 -4.93 10.79
CA VAL A 99 -15.03 -5.82 11.13
C VAL A 99 -14.74 -5.72 12.62
N GLY A 100 -14.15 -6.78 13.19
CA GLY A 100 -13.86 -6.83 14.62
C GLY A 100 -12.79 -5.85 15.07
N ALA A 101 -11.87 -5.48 14.17
CA ALA A 101 -10.84 -4.51 14.40
C ALA A 101 -10.66 -3.65 13.15
N PRO A 102 -10.25 -2.38 13.28
CA PRO A 102 -10.00 -1.54 12.11
C PRO A 102 -8.87 -2.10 11.25
N HIS A 103 -9.07 -2.09 9.93
CA HIS A 103 -8.03 -2.42 8.98
C HIS A 103 -7.12 -1.22 8.74
N LEU A 104 -5.86 -1.48 8.44
CA LEU A 104 -4.99 -0.45 7.90
C LEU A 104 -5.23 -0.35 6.40
N VAL A 105 -5.57 0.84 5.93
CA VAL A 105 -5.72 1.12 4.50
C VAL A 105 -4.52 1.95 4.05
N ILE A 106 -3.81 1.43 3.07
CA ILE A 106 -2.67 2.11 2.45
C ILE A 106 -3.06 2.43 1.02
N SER A 107 -2.99 3.70 0.65
CA SER A 107 -3.32 4.15 -0.71
C SER A 107 -2.06 4.54 -1.47
N ILE A 108 -1.89 4.01 -2.68
CA ILE A 108 -0.85 4.46 -3.59
C ILE A 108 -1.43 5.30 -4.74
N LEU A 109 -2.63 5.83 -4.54
CA LEU A 109 -3.35 6.63 -5.52
C LEU A 109 -2.80 8.06 -5.59
N ALA A 110 -2.46 8.50 -6.78
CA ALA A 110 -2.13 9.91 -6.99
C ALA A 110 -3.38 10.77 -6.89
N GLY A 111 -3.27 11.93 -6.25
CA GLY A 111 -4.33 12.94 -6.25
C GLY A 111 -5.53 12.65 -5.36
N VAL A 112 -5.50 11.60 -4.55
CA VAL A 112 -6.56 11.33 -3.57
C VAL A 112 -6.02 11.64 -2.19
N SER A 113 -6.55 12.67 -1.54
CA SER A 113 -6.05 13.18 -0.27
C SER A 113 -6.34 12.23 0.91
N LEU A 114 -5.58 12.38 1.98
CA LEU A 114 -5.87 11.68 3.25
C LEU A 114 -7.28 11.98 3.73
N SER A 115 -7.73 13.22 3.64
CA SER A 115 -9.07 13.62 4.04
C SER A 115 -10.14 12.84 3.28
N ARG A 116 -9.98 12.73 1.96
CA ARG A 116 -10.91 12.00 1.12
C ARG A 116 -10.90 10.50 1.41
N LEU A 117 -9.72 9.94 1.65
CA LEU A 117 -9.58 8.54 2.03
C LEU A 117 -10.22 8.27 3.39
N GLU A 118 -9.97 9.14 4.37
CA GLU A 118 -10.54 8.97 5.71
C GLU A 118 -12.05 9.08 5.73
N GLN A 119 -12.64 9.88 4.84
CA GLN A 119 -14.09 9.94 4.69
C GLN A 119 -14.67 8.65 4.09
N ALA A 120 -13.92 8.01 3.20
CA ALA A 120 -14.35 6.77 2.56
C ALA A 120 -14.30 5.56 3.49
N VAL A 121 -13.39 5.56 4.47
CA VAL A 121 -13.18 4.45 5.39
C VAL A 121 -13.26 4.92 6.85
N PRO A 122 -14.46 5.35 7.31
CA PRO A 122 -14.59 5.97 8.63
C PRO A 122 -14.10 5.06 9.76
N GLY A 123 -13.24 5.61 10.62
CA GLY A 123 -12.72 4.90 11.78
C GLY A 123 -11.49 4.04 11.51
N TRP A 124 -11.10 3.82 10.27
CA TRP A 124 -9.92 3.01 9.95
C TRP A 124 -8.67 3.88 9.78
N PRO A 125 -7.50 3.39 10.22
CA PRO A 125 -6.23 4.08 9.96
C PRO A 125 -5.95 4.12 8.46
N VAL A 126 -5.45 5.25 7.97
CA VAL A 126 -5.12 5.46 6.56
C VAL A 126 -3.71 6.02 6.44
N ILE A 127 -2.95 5.48 5.51
CA ILE A 127 -1.63 5.98 5.12
C ILE A 127 -1.61 6.15 3.61
N ARG A 128 -1.17 7.31 3.13
CA ARG A 128 -0.86 7.50 1.72
C ARG A 128 0.58 7.15 1.47
N ALA A 129 0.85 6.48 0.37
CA ALA A 129 2.20 6.17 -0.05
C ALA A 129 2.38 6.60 -1.51
N MET A 130 3.55 7.09 -1.81
CA MET A 130 3.92 7.47 -3.16
C MET A 130 5.23 6.78 -3.50
N PRO A 131 5.15 5.55 -4.03
CA PRO A 131 6.35 4.85 -4.43
C PRO A 131 6.92 5.46 -5.71
N ASN A 132 8.23 5.65 -5.70
CA ASN A 132 8.99 5.96 -6.89
C ASN A 132 9.80 4.70 -7.22
N THR A 133 9.31 3.93 -8.18
CA THR A 133 9.92 2.66 -8.54
C THR A 133 10.72 2.83 -9.83
N PRO A 134 12.04 2.99 -9.77
CA PRO A 134 12.87 2.93 -10.95
C PRO A 134 12.84 1.51 -11.54
N ALA A 135 13.38 1.37 -12.75
CA ALA A 135 13.41 0.08 -13.42
C ALA A 135 14.11 -1.01 -12.60
N THR A 136 14.99 -0.62 -11.68
CA THR A 136 15.69 -1.57 -10.80
C THR A 136 14.92 -1.71 -9.49
N VAL A 137 14.35 -2.87 -9.29
CA VAL A 137 13.59 -3.21 -8.09
C VAL A 137 14.49 -3.19 -6.86
N GLY A 138 14.00 -2.62 -5.76
CA GLY A 138 14.74 -2.53 -4.51
C GLY A 138 15.58 -1.26 -4.37
N CYS A 139 15.69 -0.46 -5.43
CA CYS A 139 16.44 0.80 -5.43
C CYS A 139 15.55 2.03 -5.41
N GLY A 140 14.26 1.85 -5.20
CA GLY A 140 13.30 2.94 -5.16
C GLY A 140 13.26 3.65 -3.83
N MET A 141 12.36 4.62 -3.76
CA MET A 141 12.01 5.29 -2.52
C MET A 141 10.50 5.48 -2.47
N THR A 142 9.92 5.26 -1.30
CA THR A 142 8.52 5.51 -1.06
C THR A 142 8.39 6.60 -0.02
N ALA A 143 7.67 7.66 -0.35
CA ALA A 143 7.27 8.67 0.63
C ALA A 143 5.90 8.26 1.19
N ILE A 144 5.74 8.33 2.51
CA ILE A 144 4.46 8.05 3.15
C ILE A 144 3.98 9.25 3.93
N ALA A 145 2.67 9.48 3.91
CA ALA A 145 2.00 10.48 4.73
C ALA A 145 0.92 9.78 5.56
N VAL A 146 0.83 10.13 6.83
CA VAL A 146 0.09 9.38 7.82
C VAL A 146 -1.20 10.10 8.17
N GLY A 147 -2.33 9.39 8.12
CA GLY A 147 -3.63 9.92 8.51
C GLY A 147 -3.78 10.06 10.02
N ASN A 148 -4.85 10.75 10.43
CA ASN A 148 -5.08 11.12 11.83
C ASN A 148 -5.38 9.94 12.75
N ARG A 149 -5.86 8.82 12.19
CA ARG A 149 -6.22 7.63 12.99
C ARG A 149 -5.11 6.60 13.04
N ALA A 150 -4.04 6.79 12.26
CA ALA A 150 -2.94 5.84 12.24
C ALA A 150 -2.07 6.00 13.49
N ILE A 151 -1.73 4.88 14.11
CA ILE A 151 -0.86 4.83 15.27
C ILE A 151 0.52 4.32 14.85
N THR A 152 1.47 4.32 15.78
CA THR A 152 2.86 3.94 15.51
C THR A 152 2.97 2.57 14.85
N GLU A 153 2.18 1.60 15.31
CA GLU A 153 2.18 0.24 14.75
C GLU A 153 1.76 0.22 13.28
N ASN A 154 0.81 1.08 12.91
CA ASN A 154 0.39 1.21 11.51
C ASN A 154 1.51 1.76 10.64
N VAL A 155 2.22 2.76 11.13
CA VAL A 155 3.35 3.36 10.43
C VAL A 155 4.46 2.33 10.24
N GLU A 156 4.75 1.55 11.26
CA GLU A 156 5.76 0.49 11.18
C GLU A 156 5.41 -0.56 10.13
N VAL A 157 4.15 -0.97 10.05
CA VAL A 157 3.68 -1.91 9.03
C VAL A 157 3.90 -1.32 7.63
N ALA A 158 3.51 -0.07 7.42
CA ALA A 158 3.70 0.59 6.12
C ALA A 158 5.17 0.70 5.76
N GLN A 159 6.02 1.07 6.70
CA GLN A 159 7.46 1.18 6.49
C GLN A 159 8.07 -0.18 6.10
N GLN A 160 7.70 -1.23 6.81
CA GLN A 160 8.17 -2.58 6.47
C GLN A 160 7.68 -3.02 5.11
N LEU A 161 6.40 -2.78 4.80
CA LEU A 161 5.81 -3.20 3.54
C LEU A 161 6.53 -2.55 2.35
N PHE A 162 6.74 -1.24 2.40
CA PHE A 162 7.41 -0.54 1.30
C PHE A 162 8.92 -0.71 1.29
N SER A 163 9.52 -1.20 2.38
CA SER A 163 10.94 -1.56 2.38
C SER A 163 11.25 -2.67 1.37
N ALA A 164 10.24 -3.40 0.95
CA ALA A 164 10.37 -4.41 -0.10
C ALA A 164 10.79 -3.79 -1.45
N VAL A 165 10.42 -2.54 -1.71
CA VAL A 165 10.70 -1.86 -2.97
C VAL A 165 11.75 -0.76 -2.86
N GLY A 166 12.29 -0.51 -1.68
CA GLY A 166 13.33 0.49 -1.48
C GLY A 166 13.26 1.18 -0.13
N ASP A 167 13.88 2.34 -0.04
CA ASP A 167 13.85 3.13 1.20
C ASP A 167 12.48 3.78 1.39
N VAL A 168 12.15 4.05 2.65
CA VAL A 168 10.87 4.66 3.02
C VAL A 168 11.13 5.90 3.85
N VAL A 169 10.47 7.00 3.51
CA VAL A 169 10.53 8.25 4.26
C VAL A 169 9.12 8.71 4.61
N GLN A 170 8.95 9.23 5.83
CA GLN A 170 7.68 9.83 6.23
C GLN A 170 7.74 11.33 6.01
N VAL A 171 6.69 11.86 5.37
CA VAL A 171 6.61 13.28 5.04
C VAL A 171 5.23 13.82 5.43
N ALA A 172 5.09 15.13 5.52
CA ALA A 172 3.78 15.76 5.62
C ALA A 172 3.06 15.64 4.26
N GLU A 173 1.75 15.51 4.30
CA GLU A 173 0.96 15.30 3.07
C GLU A 173 1.19 16.34 1.97
N PRO A 174 1.32 17.66 2.27
CA PRO A 174 1.61 18.63 1.21
C PRO A 174 2.88 18.33 0.42
N LEU A 175 3.90 17.75 1.05
CA LEU A 175 5.10 17.33 0.33
C LEU A 175 4.85 16.19 -0.62
N LEU A 176 3.95 15.30 -0.26
CA LEU A 176 3.55 14.19 -1.11
C LEU A 176 2.89 14.70 -2.39
N ASP A 177 2.01 15.69 -2.28
CA ASP A 177 1.32 16.28 -3.42
C ASP A 177 2.25 17.10 -4.31
N GLY A 178 3.16 17.86 -3.69
CA GLY A 178 4.19 18.58 -4.42
C GLY A 178 5.08 17.66 -5.24
N VAL A 179 5.39 16.54 -4.66
CA VAL A 179 6.16 15.47 -5.27
C VAL A 179 5.45 14.87 -6.46
N THR A 180 4.14 14.68 -6.38
CA THR A 180 3.34 14.20 -7.51
C THR A 180 3.44 15.15 -8.69
N GLY A 181 3.45 16.48 -8.42
CA GLY A 181 3.66 17.49 -9.44
C GLY A 181 5.06 17.48 -10.05
N LEU A 182 6.04 16.92 -9.34
CA LEU A 182 7.43 16.83 -9.79
C LEU A 182 7.80 15.42 -10.30
N SER A 183 6.84 14.56 -10.50
CA SER A 183 7.08 13.18 -10.89
C SER A 183 7.85 13.01 -12.19
N GLY A 184 7.84 14.02 -13.06
CA GLY A 184 8.64 14.03 -14.28
C GLY A 184 10.14 14.27 -14.06
N SER A 185 10.57 14.66 -12.85
CA SER A 185 11.95 14.96 -12.51
C SER A 185 12.43 14.18 -11.29
N GLY A 186 12.17 12.87 -11.29
CA GLY A 186 12.33 11.96 -10.19
C GLY A 186 13.53 12.16 -9.25
N PRO A 187 14.79 12.29 -9.72
CA PRO A 187 15.92 12.45 -8.82
C PRO A 187 15.88 13.71 -7.96
N ALA A 188 15.45 14.83 -8.53
CA ALA A 188 15.34 16.09 -7.80
C ALA A 188 14.31 15.98 -6.68
N TYR A 189 13.25 15.27 -6.94
CA TYR A 189 12.18 15.04 -6.01
C TYR A 189 12.61 14.26 -4.78
N VAL A 190 13.32 13.18 -4.98
CA VAL A 190 13.81 12.35 -3.88
C VAL A 190 14.75 13.16 -2.99
N ALA A 191 15.62 13.98 -3.59
CA ALA A 191 16.54 14.84 -2.84
C ALA A 191 15.80 15.85 -1.96
N ILE A 192 14.74 16.48 -2.47
CA ILE A 192 13.94 17.44 -1.71
C ILE A 192 13.32 16.77 -0.48
N VAL A 193 12.77 15.59 -0.64
CA VAL A 193 12.15 14.84 0.46
C VAL A 193 13.18 14.51 1.53
N ILE A 194 14.36 14.04 1.14
CA ILE A 194 15.42 13.69 2.08
C ILE A 194 15.90 14.92 2.86
N GLU A 195 16.11 16.04 2.19
CA GLU A 195 16.52 17.29 2.83
C GLU A 195 15.48 17.75 3.86
N SER A 196 14.22 17.69 3.49
CA SER A 196 13.13 18.06 4.39
C SER A 196 13.12 17.24 5.67
N LEU A 197 13.44 15.96 5.59
CA LEU A 197 13.50 15.08 6.76
C LEU A 197 14.78 15.30 7.56
N ALA A 198 15.89 15.58 6.90
CA ALA A 198 17.16 15.83 7.58
C ALA A 198 17.12 17.12 8.40
N ASP A 199 16.41 18.12 7.93
CA ASP A 199 16.27 19.41 8.59
C ASP A 199 15.23 19.39 9.72
N GLY A 200 14.42 18.38 9.76
CA GLY A 200 13.41 18.18 10.80
C GLY A 200 13.90 17.30 11.90
#